data_50942952c289bbcc9d8d70acd34298fc
#
_entry.id   50942952c289bbcc9d8d70acd34298fc
#
_cell.length_a   1.000
_cell.length_b   1.000
_cell.length_c   1.000
_cell.angle_alpha   90.00
_cell.angle_beta   90.00
_cell.angle_gamma   90.00
#
_symmetry.space_group_name_H-M   'P 1'
#
loop_
_entity.id
_entity.type
_entity.pdbx_description
1 polymer ?
#
loop_
_entity_poly.entity_id
_entity_poly.type
_entity_poly.pdbx_seq_one_letter_code
_entity_poly.pdbx_strand_id
1 'polypeptide(L)'
;MTPQAILADLVAIGVLPGAPNARMAGYVQAYLARYGVDCAVLTGPEGDRVNLFATIGPRDVPGYILSGHMDVVPVAGQVWTSDPFRLRVEDGRLYGRGTSDMKGYLACMLAMVPAFQAMALRRPIHLAFSYDEEIGCRGVGHMIARLPGLCAPPLGCIVGEPSDLQPVLSHKGKQAMELRIKGRAAHSSQPDLGVNAIYPAAEILLFIRDLAAKLEAAGPFDPRFQPPHSTVVAGVVQGGAAVNIIPDQCVIQMEVRSVPGQSPQAITAQVLARLAALPQVQVSSCELSSYPALPPPEDRVLADLLERLTGKLALQSVSYGTEAGLFHAAGVPSIICGPGSITRAHRPDEYITVAELEGCCAMLRRLGHHAAS
;
A
#
# COMPACT_ATOMS: atom_id res chain seq x y z
N MET A 1 -2.00 16.21 22.59
CA MET A 1 -1.67 14.79 22.92
C MET A 1 -0.28 14.47 22.36
N THR A 2 0.48 13.58 23.00
CA THR A 2 1.77 13.10 22.46
C THR A 2 1.53 12.11 21.31
N PRO A 3 2.48 11.95 20.37
CA PRO A 3 2.34 10.96 19.29
C PRO A 3 2.18 9.53 19.82
N GLN A 4 2.82 9.19 20.95
CA GLN A 4 2.65 7.91 21.61
C GLN A 4 1.22 7.68 22.14
N ALA A 5 0.60 8.69 22.73
CA ALA A 5 -0.79 8.58 23.22
C ALA A 5 -1.79 8.42 22.05
N ILE A 6 -1.57 9.17 20.96
CA ILE A 6 -2.38 9.03 19.74
C ILE A 6 -2.19 7.63 19.13
N LEU A 7 -0.94 7.15 19.05
CA LEU A 7 -0.65 5.81 18.54
C LEU A 7 -1.37 4.73 19.35
N ALA A 8 -1.41 4.87 20.69
CA ALA A 8 -2.14 3.92 21.54
C ALA A 8 -3.63 3.84 21.18
N ASP A 9 -4.26 5.00 20.96
CA ASP A 9 -5.66 5.07 20.54
C ASP A 9 -5.87 4.46 19.14
N LEU A 10 -4.98 4.78 18.19
CA LEU A 10 -5.07 4.24 16.82
C LEU A 10 -4.86 2.72 16.77
N VAL A 11 -3.91 2.18 17.56
CA VAL A 11 -3.65 0.74 17.64
C VAL A 11 -4.88 0.02 18.21
N ALA A 12 -5.55 0.58 19.22
CA ALA A 12 -6.76 0.03 19.81
C ALA A 12 -7.97 -0.01 18.85
N ILE A 13 -7.88 0.69 17.72
CA ILE A 13 -8.86 0.63 16.64
C ILE A 13 -8.33 -0.28 15.53
N GLY A 14 -8.55 -1.59 15.65
CA GLY A 14 -8.18 -2.55 14.63
C GLY A 14 -9.07 -2.39 13.38
N VAL A 15 -8.53 -1.86 12.29
CA VAL A 15 -9.19 -1.80 10.97
C VAL A 15 -8.51 -2.80 10.06
N LEU A 16 -9.20 -3.88 9.74
CA LEU A 16 -8.70 -4.86 8.76
C LEU A 16 -9.10 -4.44 7.35
N PRO A 17 -8.31 -4.80 6.33
CA PRO A 17 -8.65 -4.51 4.95
C PRO A 17 -10.00 -5.15 4.58
N GLY A 18 -10.80 -4.42 3.81
CA GLY A 18 -12.13 -4.83 3.42
C GLY A 18 -13.23 -4.65 4.49
N ALA A 19 -12.88 -4.23 5.71
CA ALA A 19 -13.84 -3.96 6.78
C ALA A 19 -14.22 -2.47 6.85
N PRO A 20 -15.43 -2.14 7.38
CA PRO A 20 -15.82 -0.76 7.63
C PRO A 20 -14.81 -0.04 8.54
N ASN A 21 -14.44 1.19 8.18
CA ASN A 21 -13.44 1.98 8.92
C ASN A 21 -14.02 3.17 9.68
N ALA A 22 -15.35 3.24 9.85
CA ALA A 22 -16.05 4.37 10.45
C ALA A 22 -15.54 4.74 11.86
N ARG A 23 -15.10 3.76 12.67
CA ARG A 23 -14.56 4.01 14.01
C ARG A 23 -13.24 4.77 13.94
N MET A 24 -12.34 4.38 13.03
CA MET A 24 -11.05 5.05 12.81
C MET A 24 -11.27 6.44 12.22
N ALA A 25 -12.12 6.55 11.20
CA ALA A 25 -12.48 7.83 10.59
C ALA A 25 -13.08 8.79 11.62
N GLY A 26 -14.00 8.32 12.46
CA GLY A 26 -14.60 9.12 13.53
C GLY A 26 -13.58 9.62 14.56
N TYR A 27 -12.59 8.81 14.92
CA TYR A 27 -11.49 9.23 15.79
C TYR A 27 -10.68 10.37 15.17
N VAL A 28 -10.25 10.21 13.91
CA VAL A 28 -9.46 11.23 13.20
C VAL A 28 -10.25 12.53 13.05
N GLN A 29 -11.53 12.46 12.64
CA GLN A 29 -12.39 13.66 12.53
C GLN A 29 -12.57 14.37 13.87
N ALA A 30 -12.87 13.64 14.94
CA ALA A 30 -13.02 14.20 16.28
C ALA A 30 -11.72 14.85 16.77
N TYR A 31 -10.57 14.25 16.45
CA TYR A 31 -9.27 14.81 16.79
C TYR A 31 -9.03 16.14 16.06
N LEU A 32 -9.22 16.18 14.75
CA LEU A 32 -9.04 17.36 13.91
C LEU A 32 -9.98 18.51 14.31
N ALA A 33 -11.24 18.19 14.61
CA ALA A 33 -12.25 19.15 15.06
C ALA A 33 -11.87 19.88 16.35
N ARG A 34 -11.13 19.25 17.27
CA ARG A 34 -10.59 19.93 18.50
C ARG A 34 -9.68 21.11 18.19
N TYR A 35 -9.08 21.11 17.01
CA TYR A 35 -8.15 22.16 16.56
C TYR A 35 -8.78 23.02 15.46
N GLY A 36 -10.09 22.90 15.21
CA GLY A 36 -10.78 23.70 14.20
C GLY A 36 -10.38 23.33 12.76
N VAL A 37 -9.89 22.11 12.53
CA VAL A 37 -9.52 21.63 11.19
C VAL A 37 -10.68 20.84 10.60
N ASP A 38 -11.25 21.35 9.51
CA ASP A 38 -12.28 20.66 8.75
C ASP A 38 -11.71 19.45 8.03
N CYS A 39 -12.48 18.37 8.05
CA CYS A 39 -12.09 17.11 7.41
C CYS A 39 -13.17 16.67 6.42
N ALA A 40 -12.82 16.61 5.14
CA ALA A 40 -13.67 16.04 4.10
C ALA A 40 -13.70 14.51 4.24
N VAL A 41 -14.90 13.95 4.21
CA VAL A 41 -15.15 12.50 4.22
C VAL A 41 -15.49 12.07 2.81
N LEU A 42 -14.71 11.15 2.25
CA LEU A 42 -14.83 10.69 0.89
C LEU A 42 -15.19 9.21 0.89
N THR A 43 -16.50 8.93 0.82
CA THR A 43 -17.02 7.57 0.82
C THR A 43 -16.58 6.83 -0.44
N GLY A 44 -16.03 5.63 -0.26
CA GLY A 44 -15.70 4.71 -1.34
C GLY A 44 -16.92 4.08 -2.00
N PRO A 45 -16.75 3.40 -3.12
CA PRO A 45 -17.85 2.76 -3.85
C PRO A 45 -18.53 1.64 -3.06
N GLU A 46 -17.87 1.09 -2.06
CA GLU A 46 -18.39 0.06 -1.15
C GLU A 46 -19.46 0.62 -0.21
N GLY A 47 -19.46 1.93 0.04
CA GLY A 47 -20.44 2.64 0.87
C GLY A 47 -20.17 2.60 2.37
N ASP A 48 -19.31 1.73 2.84
CA ASP A 48 -19.00 1.47 4.26
C ASP A 48 -17.57 1.84 4.67
N ARG A 49 -16.73 2.27 3.72
CA ARG A 49 -15.36 2.72 3.91
C ARG A 49 -15.15 4.12 3.38
N VAL A 50 -14.31 4.89 4.05
CA VAL A 50 -14.07 6.29 3.71
C VAL A 50 -12.58 6.63 3.73
N ASN A 51 -12.16 7.49 2.79
CA ASN A 51 -10.94 8.27 2.93
C ASN A 51 -11.26 9.58 3.65
N LEU A 52 -10.24 10.16 4.27
CA LEU A 52 -10.33 11.47 4.90
C LEU A 52 -9.29 12.41 4.29
N PHE A 53 -9.69 13.67 4.09
CA PHE A 53 -8.79 14.71 3.60
C PHE A 53 -9.00 16.00 4.39
N ALA A 54 -7.94 16.50 5.00
CA ALA A 54 -7.98 17.73 5.78
C ALA A 54 -6.88 18.70 5.31
N THR A 55 -7.15 20.00 5.41
CA THR A 55 -6.20 21.05 4.98
C THR A 55 -5.91 22.00 6.14
N ILE A 56 -4.63 22.24 6.41
CA ILE A 56 -4.16 23.23 7.37
C ILE A 56 -3.40 24.31 6.59
N GLY A 57 -3.82 25.56 6.72
CA GLY A 57 -3.31 26.72 5.97
C GLY A 57 -4.20 27.12 4.80
N PRO A 58 -3.71 27.96 3.87
CA PRO A 58 -4.47 28.47 2.73
C PRO A 58 -4.82 27.33 1.74
N ARG A 59 -6.06 27.34 1.19
CA ARG A 59 -6.55 26.24 0.33
C ARG A 59 -6.33 26.46 -1.16
N ASP A 60 -6.07 27.67 -1.55
CA ASP A 60 -6.04 28.17 -2.95
C ASP A 60 -4.62 28.25 -3.54
N VAL A 61 -3.63 27.81 -2.79
CA VAL A 61 -2.23 27.76 -3.23
C VAL A 61 -1.66 26.35 -3.13
N PRO A 62 -0.65 26.01 -3.95
CA PRO A 62 0.01 24.69 -3.90
C PRO A 62 0.67 24.41 -2.55
N GLY A 63 0.48 23.19 -2.04
CA GLY A 63 1.03 22.72 -0.77
C GLY A 63 1.52 21.28 -0.80
N TYR A 64 1.71 20.67 0.36
CA TYR A 64 2.22 19.32 0.51
C TYR A 64 1.15 18.39 1.06
N ILE A 65 1.04 17.18 0.51
CA ILE A 65 0.18 16.12 1.04
C ILE A 65 1.03 15.20 1.93
N LEU A 66 0.54 14.90 3.12
CA LEU A 66 1.01 13.83 4.00
C LEU A 66 -0.01 12.70 3.88
N SER A 67 0.37 11.57 3.26
CA SER A 67 -0.54 10.45 3.02
C SER A 67 -0.16 9.22 3.83
N GLY A 68 -1.18 8.55 4.38
CA GLY A 68 -1.02 7.28 5.04
C GLY A 68 -2.33 6.51 5.19
N HIS A 69 -2.23 5.17 5.25
CA HIS A 69 -3.37 4.29 5.34
C HIS A 69 -3.79 3.99 6.78
N MET A 70 -5.08 3.71 6.96
CA MET A 70 -5.71 3.46 8.28
C MET A 70 -5.83 1.97 8.61
N ASP A 71 -5.81 1.11 7.61
CA ASP A 71 -5.92 -0.34 7.76
C ASP A 71 -4.59 -0.99 8.15
N VAL A 72 -4.66 -2.24 8.59
CA VAL A 72 -3.50 -3.04 9.00
C VAL A 72 -3.74 -4.50 8.64
N VAL A 73 -2.68 -5.24 8.28
CA VAL A 73 -2.79 -6.67 7.97
C VAL A 73 -3.35 -7.49 9.15
N PRO A 74 -4.06 -8.59 8.87
CA PRO A 74 -4.58 -9.49 9.90
C PRO A 74 -3.48 -10.06 10.80
N VAL A 75 -3.84 -10.39 12.04
CA VAL A 75 -2.96 -11.05 13.02
C VAL A 75 -3.26 -12.54 13.17
N ALA A 76 -4.28 -13.03 12.51
CA ALA A 76 -4.68 -14.44 12.55
C ALA A 76 -3.53 -15.36 12.12
N GLY A 77 -3.30 -16.43 12.87
CA GLY A 77 -2.22 -17.38 12.62
C GLY A 77 -0.83 -16.91 13.06
N GLN A 78 -0.71 -15.72 13.66
CA GLN A 78 0.54 -15.20 14.21
C GLN A 78 0.60 -15.40 15.73
N VAL A 79 1.78 -15.74 16.25
CA VAL A 79 2.00 -15.86 17.70
C VAL A 79 2.57 -14.53 18.23
N TRP A 80 1.75 -13.79 18.98
CA TRP A 80 2.12 -12.53 19.61
C TRP A 80 2.41 -12.71 21.09
N THR A 81 3.38 -11.97 21.63
CA THR A 81 3.71 -11.98 23.07
C THR A 81 2.75 -11.13 23.90
N SER A 82 1.97 -10.25 23.29
CA SER A 82 0.95 -9.42 23.91
C SER A 82 -0.21 -9.19 22.94
N ASP A 83 -1.34 -8.63 23.43
CA ASP A 83 -2.46 -8.25 22.57
C ASP A 83 -2.00 -7.28 21.47
N PRO A 84 -2.09 -7.65 20.17
CA PRO A 84 -1.62 -6.83 19.05
C PRO A 84 -2.36 -5.50 18.89
N PHE A 85 -3.56 -5.38 19.46
CA PHE A 85 -4.39 -4.16 19.42
C PHE A 85 -4.37 -3.38 20.73
N ARG A 86 -3.41 -3.68 21.62
CA ARG A 86 -3.13 -2.93 22.84
C ARG A 86 -1.66 -2.53 22.87
N LEU A 87 -1.38 -1.23 22.72
CA LEU A 87 -0.02 -0.73 22.70
C LEU A 87 0.75 -1.14 23.97
N ARG A 88 1.81 -1.92 23.82
CA ARG A 88 2.73 -2.29 24.90
C ARG A 88 4.01 -1.46 24.78
N VAL A 89 4.43 -0.88 25.87
CA VAL A 89 5.65 -0.06 25.96
C VAL A 89 6.71 -0.81 26.75
N GLU A 90 7.88 -1.04 26.14
CA GLU A 90 9.00 -1.74 26.78
C GLU A 90 10.31 -1.26 26.14
N ASP A 91 11.28 -0.87 26.95
CA ASP A 91 12.64 -0.46 26.53
C ASP A 91 12.67 0.54 25.36
N GLY A 92 11.79 1.55 25.40
CA GLY A 92 11.70 2.57 24.35
C GLY A 92 11.06 2.09 23.04
N ARG A 93 10.53 0.86 23.02
CA ARG A 93 9.76 0.28 21.90
C ARG A 93 8.28 0.29 22.22
N LEU A 94 7.48 0.52 21.19
CA LEU A 94 6.02 0.59 21.22
C LEU A 94 5.49 -0.55 20.35
N TYR A 95 5.07 -1.64 20.96
CA TYR A 95 4.64 -2.86 20.29
C TYR A 95 3.13 -2.83 20.03
N GLY A 96 2.74 -3.25 18.83
CA GLY A 96 1.35 -3.40 18.41
C GLY A 96 1.23 -3.44 16.89
N ARG A 97 0.17 -4.06 16.38
CA ARG A 97 -0.08 -4.12 14.93
C ARG A 97 -0.33 -2.73 14.37
N GLY A 98 0.38 -2.41 13.27
CA GLY A 98 0.31 -1.12 12.61
C GLY A 98 1.19 -0.04 13.26
N THR A 99 1.99 -0.37 14.28
CA THR A 99 2.86 0.63 14.90
C THR A 99 3.94 1.12 13.95
N SER A 100 4.51 0.24 13.11
CA SER A 100 5.45 0.57 12.04
C SER A 100 4.72 0.83 10.73
N ASP A 101 3.70 0.04 10.39
CA ASP A 101 2.99 0.04 9.13
C ASP A 101 1.47 0.26 9.33
N MET A 102 0.95 1.53 9.23
CA MET A 102 1.74 2.76 9.32
C MET A 102 1.10 3.77 10.30
N LYS A 103 0.40 3.25 11.36
CA LYS A 103 -0.27 4.12 12.35
C LYS A 103 0.68 5.01 13.13
N GLY A 104 1.99 4.65 13.22
CA GLY A 104 3.03 5.51 13.76
C GLY A 104 3.13 6.82 13.00
N TYR A 105 3.09 6.78 11.68
CA TYR A 105 3.08 7.99 10.86
C TYR A 105 1.78 8.78 11.04
N LEU A 106 0.62 8.12 11.04
CA LEU A 106 -0.67 8.78 11.29
C LEU A 106 -0.68 9.49 12.65
N ALA A 107 -0.11 8.85 13.67
CA ALA A 107 0.01 9.45 15.01
C ALA A 107 0.90 10.71 14.99
N CYS A 108 2.00 10.70 14.24
CA CYS A 108 2.86 11.87 14.05
C CYS A 108 2.14 12.98 13.27
N MET A 109 1.42 12.66 12.19
CA MET A 109 0.59 13.63 11.45
C MET A 109 -0.39 14.35 12.38
N LEU A 110 -1.17 13.58 13.15
CA LEU A 110 -2.15 14.13 14.09
C LEU A 110 -1.49 14.92 15.21
N ALA A 111 -0.39 14.42 15.80
CA ALA A 111 0.34 15.13 16.86
C ALA A 111 0.88 16.50 16.40
N MET A 112 1.16 16.65 15.11
CA MET A 112 1.65 17.90 14.53
C MET A 112 0.57 18.93 14.21
N VAL A 113 -0.72 18.55 14.19
CA VAL A 113 -1.84 19.46 13.89
C VAL A 113 -1.80 20.77 14.68
N PRO A 114 -1.69 20.74 16.04
CA PRO A 114 -1.64 22.00 16.80
C PRO A 114 -0.43 22.86 16.47
N ALA A 115 0.72 22.25 16.11
CA ALA A 115 1.90 22.99 15.70
C ALA A 115 1.70 23.64 14.33
N PHE A 116 1.14 22.92 13.37
CA PHE A 116 0.84 23.46 12.03
C PHE A 116 -0.19 24.60 12.10
N GLN A 117 -1.21 24.50 12.95
CA GLN A 117 -2.19 25.56 13.17
C GLN A 117 -1.57 26.83 13.79
N ALA A 118 -0.55 26.66 14.63
CA ALA A 118 0.16 27.79 15.22
C ALA A 118 1.18 28.45 14.28
N MET A 119 1.53 27.79 13.16
CA MET A 119 2.43 28.33 12.15
C MET A 119 1.65 29.19 11.15
N ALA A 120 2.19 30.33 10.75
CA ALA A 120 1.63 31.14 9.66
C ALA A 120 1.97 30.52 8.31
N LEU A 121 1.34 29.37 7.98
CA LEU A 121 1.61 28.63 6.76
C LEU A 121 1.26 29.47 5.53
N ARG A 122 2.22 29.65 4.63
CA ARG A 122 2.02 30.25 3.30
C ARG A 122 1.65 29.20 2.26
N ARG A 123 2.00 27.93 2.50
CA ARG A 123 1.65 26.75 1.71
C ARG A 123 0.91 25.77 2.61
N PRO A 124 -0.22 25.22 2.20
CA PRO A 124 -0.98 24.30 3.04
C PRO A 124 -0.23 22.99 3.26
N ILE A 125 -0.52 22.36 4.39
CA ILE A 125 -0.24 20.96 4.65
C ILE A 125 -1.57 20.24 4.64
N HIS A 126 -1.71 19.27 3.71
CA HIS A 126 -2.87 18.42 3.59
C HIS A 126 -2.60 17.10 4.30
N LEU A 127 -3.57 16.59 5.03
CA LEU A 127 -3.54 15.30 5.70
C LEU A 127 -4.50 14.37 4.95
N ALA A 128 -3.97 13.32 4.37
CA ALA A 128 -4.71 12.32 3.61
C ALA A 128 -4.65 10.97 4.34
N PHE A 129 -5.83 10.40 4.65
CA PHE A 129 -5.95 9.11 5.31
C PHE A 129 -6.74 8.19 4.39
N SER A 130 -6.10 7.12 3.95
CA SER A 130 -6.68 6.14 3.03
C SER A 130 -7.13 4.87 3.74
N TYR A 131 -7.85 4.02 3.02
CA TYR A 131 -8.29 2.71 3.46
C TYR A 131 -7.90 1.65 2.42
N ASP A 132 -7.84 0.38 2.85
CA ASP A 132 -7.56 -0.79 2.00
C ASP A 132 -6.26 -0.67 1.19
N GLU A 133 -5.24 -0.08 1.79
CA GLU A 133 -3.90 -0.08 1.21
C GLU A 133 -3.34 -1.50 1.14
N GLU A 134 -3.45 -2.25 2.23
CA GLU A 134 -2.87 -3.57 2.46
C GLU A 134 -3.38 -4.66 1.49
N ILE A 135 -4.49 -4.40 0.81
CA ILE A 135 -5.02 -5.26 -0.25
C ILE A 135 -4.86 -4.65 -1.65
N GLY A 136 -3.87 -3.75 -1.79
CA GLY A 136 -3.44 -3.20 -3.08
C GLY A 136 -3.89 -1.78 -3.37
N CYS A 137 -3.82 -0.91 -2.38
CA CYS A 137 -4.06 0.54 -2.49
C CYS A 137 -5.46 0.87 -3.07
N ARG A 138 -6.49 0.07 -2.71
CA ARG A 138 -7.82 0.15 -3.36
C ARG A 138 -8.56 1.45 -3.05
N GLY A 139 -8.40 1.98 -1.82
CA GLY A 139 -9.18 3.11 -1.35
C GLY A 139 -8.69 4.46 -1.87
N VAL A 140 -7.37 4.67 -1.95
CA VAL A 140 -6.77 5.98 -2.22
C VAL A 140 -7.13 6.54 -3.58
N GLY A 141 -7.36 5.70 -4.60
CA GLY A 141 -7.74 6.13 -5.95
C GLY A 141 -8.98 7.01 -5.98
N HIS A 142 -9.96 6.74 -5.11
CA HIS A 142 -11.20 7.55 -4.99
C HIS A 142 -10.93 8.93 -4.40
N MET A 143 -9.97 9.04 -3.48
CA MET A 143 -9.53 10.34 -2.94
C MET A 143 -8.72 11.11 -3.98
N ILE A 144 -7.77 10.46 -4.65
CA ILE A 144 -6.94 11.08 -5.70
C ILE A 144 -7.80 11.68 -6.82
N ALA A 145 -8.83 10.98 -7.27
CA ALA A 145 -9.76 11.48 -8.27
C ALA A 145 -10.52 12.76 -7.83
N ARG A 146 -10.60 13.02 -6.53
CA ARG A 146 -11.28 14.20 -5.96
C ARG A 146 -10.33 15.36 -5.63
N LEU A 147 -9.00 15.15 -5.69
CA LEU A 147 -8.00 16.18 -5.36
C LEU A 147 -8.24 17.53 -6.06
N PRO A 148 -8.61 17.61 -7.35
CA PRO A 148 -8.86 18.89 -8.00
C PRO A 148 -9.98 19.73 -7.36
N GLY A 149 -10.90 19.10 -6.61
CA GLY A 149 -11.95 19.80 -5.86
C GLY A 149 -11.61 20.01 -4.37
N LEU A 150 -10.49 19.48 -3.88
CA LEU A 150 -10.09 19.53 -2.49
C LEU A 150 -8.95 20.51 -2.22
N CYS A 151 -8.03 20.68 -3.18
CA CYS A 151 -6.86 21.55 -3.04
C CYS A 151 -6.35 22.04 -4.40
N ALA A 152 -5.52 23.09 -4.38
CA ALA A 152 -4.70 23.47 -5.53
C ALA A 152 -3.72 22.33 -5.90
N PRO A 153 -3.19 22.28 -7.14
CA PRO A 153 -2.23 21.24 -7.54
C PRO A 153 -1.08 21.11 -6.53
N PRO A 154 -0.89 19.95 -5.90
CA PRO A 154 0.10 19.80 -4.84
C PRO A 154 1.54 19.92 -5.35
N LEU A 155 2.42 20.50 -4.52
CA LEU A 155 3.87 20.52 -4.77
C LEU A 155 4.52 19.16 -4.59
N GLY A 156 3.88 18.29 -3.80
CA GLY A 156 4.33 16.93 -3.58
C GLY A 156 3.49 16.18 -2.55
N CYS A 157 3.55 14.86 -2.63
CA CYS A 157 2.95 13.93 -1.67
C CYS A 157 4.06 13.13 -0.97
N ILE A 158 4.05 13.15 0.35
CA ILE A 158 4.92 12.35 1.20
C ILE A 158 4.09 11.19 1.73
N VAL A 159 4.31 10.00 1.20
CA VAL A 159 3.67 8.76 1.67
C VAL A 159 4.50 8.20 2.81
N GLY A 160 3.89 8.08 3.98
CA GLY A 160 4.59 7.86 5.25
C GLY A 160 4.90 6.41 5.57
N GLU A 161 5.08 5.56 4.55
CA GLU A 161 5.48 4.17 4.72
C GLU A 161 6.83 4.01 5.43
N PRO A 162 7.01 2.89 6.18
CA PRO A 162 8.18 2.69 7.02
C PRO A 162 9.46 2.60 6.19
N SER A 163 10.28 3.65 6.24
CA SER A 163 11.53 3.79 5.50
C SER A 163 12.69 4.24 6.39
N ASP A 164 12.56 4.09 7.72
CA ASP A 164 13.53 4.60 8.70
C ASP A 164 13.78 6.12 8.53
N LEU A 165 12.76 6.88 8.09
CA LEU A 165 12.85 8.31 7.69
C LEU A 165 13.90 8.58 6.60
N GLN A 166 14.25 7.59 5.80
CA GLN A 166 15.06 7.76 4.62
C GLN A 166 14.15 8.00 3.42
N PRO A 167 14.28 9.11 2.67
CA PRO A 167 13.47 9.34 1.48
C PRO A 167 13.70 8.23 0.46
N VAL A 168 12.64 7.71 -0.18
CA VAL A 168 12.71 6.66 -1.21
C VAL A 168 12.11 7.18 -2.49
N LEU A 169 12.88 7.12 -3.59
CA LEU A 169 12.56 7.79 -4.85
C LEU A 169 11.70 6.95 -5.80
N SER A 170 11.68 5.63 -5.64
CA SER A 170 11.07 4.74 -6.63
C SER A 170 10.63 3.42 -6.01
N HIS A 171 9.57 2.81 -6.54
CA HIS A 171 9.15 1.46 -6.18
C HIS A 171 8.56 0.72 -7.38
N LYS A 172 8.53 -0.63 -7.30
CA LYS A 172 7.90 -1.47 -8.32
C LYS A 172 6.38 -1.33 -8.33
N GLY A 173 5.78 -1.46 -9.53
CA GLY A 173 4.34 -1.66 -9.68
C GLY A 173 3.93 -3.09 -9.32
N LYS A 174 2.64 -3.31 -9.13
CA LYS A 174 2.05 -4.60 -8.76
C LYS A 174 0.77 -4.87 -9.52
N GLN A 175 0.54 -6.16 -9.86
CA GLN A 175 -0.79 -6.68 -10.13
C GLN A 175 -0.88 -8.11 -9.61
N ALA A 176 -1.90 -8.41 -8.81
CA ALA A 176 -2.23 -9.75 -8.37
C ALA A 176 -3.56 -10.18 -8.98
N MET A 177 -3.61 -11.43 -9.44
CA MET A 177 -4.76 -12.01 -10.13
C MET A 177 -5.12 -13.36 -9.54
N GLU A 178 -6.40 -13.65 -9.53
CA GLU A 178 -6.90 -15.00 -9.36
C GLU A 178 -7.41 -15.52 -10.72
N LEU A 179 -6.92 -16.69 -11.11
CA LEU A 179 -7.28 -17.40 -12.34
C LEU A 179 -8.07 -18.63 -11.95
N ARG A 180 -9.25 -18.79 -12.51
CA ARG A 180 -10.13 -19.94 -12.24
C ARG A 180 -10.29 -20.76 -13.51
N ILE A 181 -10.11 -22.07 -13.38
CA ILE A 181 -10.26 -23.06 -14.43
C ILE A 181 -11.31 -24.03 -13.97
N LYS A 182 -12.41 -24.15 -14.73
CA LYS A 182 -13.54 -25.02 -14.43
C LYS A 182 -13.69 -26.08 -15.50
N GLY A 183 -13.60 -27.34 -15.08
CA GLY A 183 -13.86 -28.53 -15.88
C GLY A 183 -15.21 -29.18 -15.56
N ARG A 184 -15.22 -30.52 -15.46
CA ARG A 184 -16.39 -31.32 -15.12
C ARG A 184 -15.99 -32.55 -14.31
N ALA A 185 -16.59 -32.72 -13.13
CA ALA A 185 -16.36 -33.87 -12.27
C ALA A 185 -16.88 -35.16 -12.90
N ALA A 186 -16.16 -36.23 -12.63
CA ALA A 186 -16.56 -37.59 -12.95
C ALA A 186 -15.83 -38.59 -12.04
N HIS A 187 -16.27 -39.83 -12.00
CA HIS A 187 -15.50 -40.88 -11.33
C HIS A 187 -14.20 -41.14 -12.11
N SER A 188 -13.07 -41.29 -11.41
CA SER A 188 -11.74 -41.42 -12.05
C SER A 188 -11.61 -42.67 -12.94
N SER A 189 -12.47 -43.70 -12.76
CA SER A 189 -12.52 -44.87 -13.64
C SER A 189 -13.23 -44.60 -14.98
N GLN A 190 -13.87 -43.46 -15.15
CA GLN A 190 -14.59 -43.03 -16.36
C GLN A 190 -14.15 -41.63 -16.78
N PRO A 191 -12.85 -41.43 -17.13
CA PRO A 191 -12.27 -40.11 -17.36
C PRO A 191 -12.91 -39.37 -18.55
N ASP A 192 -13.45 -40.08 -19.52
CA ASP A 192 -14.13 -39.54 -20.72
C ASP A 192 -15.44 -38.80 -20.38
N LEU A 193 -16.03 -39.06 -19.21
CA LEU A 193 -17.21 -38.35 -18.72
C LEU A 193 -16.87 -37.08 -17.98
N GLY A 194 -15.57 -36.85 -17.63
CA GLY A 194 -15.08 -35.69 -16.94
C GLY A 194 -14.29 -34.74 -17.84
N VAL A 195 -13.92 -33.57 -17.26
CA VAL A 195 -12.90 -32.65 -17.79
C VAL A 195 -12.04 -32.20 -16.63
N ASN A 196 -10.80 -32.66 -16.63
CA ASN A 196 -9.87 -32.37 -15.53
C ASN A 196 -9.39 -30.93 -15.58
N ALA A 197 -9.61 -30.16 -14.51
CA ALA A 197 -9.20 -28.76 -14.43
C ALA A 197 -7.71 -28.58 -14.04
N ILE A 198 -7.08 -29.60 -13.44
CA ILE A 198 -5.68 -29.50 -12.98
C ILE A 198 -4.70 -29.55 -14.18
N TYR A 199 -4.96 -30.36 -15.21
CA TYR A 199 -4.03 -30.47 -16.34
C TYR A 199 -3.87 -29.13 -17.10
N PRO A 200 -4.94 -28.43 -17.50
CA PRO A 200 -4.81 -27.10 -18.08
C PRO A 200 -4.21 -26.07 -17.10
N ALA A 201 -4.47 -26.20 -15.79
CA ALA A 201 -3.82 -25.34 -14.79
C ALA A 201 -2.30 -25.53 -14.77
N ALA A 202 -1.81 -26.77 -14.92
CA ALA A 202 -0.37 -27.04 -15.02
C ALA A 202 0.26 -26.36 -16.25
N GLU A 203 -0.46 -26.27 -17.39
CA GLU A 203 0.03 -25.52 -18.56
C GLU A 203 0.19 -24.02 -18.26
N ILE A 204 -0.73 -23.44 -17.51
CA ILE A 204 -0.62 -22.03 -17.09
C ILE A 204 0.54 -21.83 -16.13
N LEU A 205 0.77 -22.75 -15.18
CA LEU A 205 1.91 -22.69 -14.26
C LEU A 205 3.24 -22.79 -15.00
N LEU A 206 3.35 -23.68 -16.00
CA LEU A 206 4.53 -23.77 -16.87
C LEU A 206 4.74 -22.48 -17.67
N PHE A 207 3.66 -21.89 -18.21
CA PHE A 207 3.76 -20.62 -18.91
C PHE A 207 4.22 -19.48 -18.00
N ILE A 208 3.71 -19.39 -16.75
CA ILE A 208 4.14 -18.39 -15.75
C ILE A 208 5.64 -18.56 -15.44
N ARG A 209 6.09 -19.80 -15.24
CA ARG A 209 7.53 -20.11 -15.02
C ARG A 209 8.39 -19.64 -16.20
N ASP A 210 7.98 -19.95 -17.42
CA ASP A 210 8.76 -19.61 -18.62
C ASP A 210 8.76 -18.09 -18.86
N LEU A 211 7.64 -17.41 -18.56
CA LEU A 211 7.56 -15.95 -18.58
C LEU A 211 8.48 -15.32 -17.52
N ALA A 212 8.53 -15.88 -16.31
CA ALA A 212 9.47 -15.43 -15.28
C ALA A 212 10.92 -15.54 -15.73
N ALA A 213 11.31 -16.69 -16.27
CA ALA A 213 12.66 -16.91 -16.83
C ALA A 213 12.98 -15.95 -17.99
N LYS A 214 11.99 -15.64 -18.85
CA LYS A 214 12.15 -14.65 -19.92
C LYS A 214 12.39 -13.24 -19.38
N LEU A 215 11.64 -12.83 -18.37
CA LEU A 215 11.79 -11.50 -17.73
C LEU A 215 13.16 -11.38 -17.03
N GLU A 216 13.62 -12.44 -16.39
CA GLU A 216 14.94 -12.52 -15.77
C GLU A 216 16.08 -12.42 -16.81
N ALA A 217 15.96 -13.13 -17.94
CA ALA A 217 17.02 -13.22 -18.96
C ALA A 217 17.05 -11.98 -19.89
N ALA A 218 15.89 -11.39 -20.21
CA ALA A 218 15.76 -10.39 -21.27
C ALA A 218 15.31 -8.99 -20.79
N GLY A 219 14.94 -8.85 -19.51
CA GLY A 219 14.46 -7.58 -18.95
C GLY A 219 13.08 -7.13 -19.49
N PRO A 220 12.83 -5.82 -19.46
CA PRO A 220 13.74 -4.69 -19.23
C PRO A 220 14.39 -4.72 -17.84
N PHE A 221 15.62 -4.22 -17.77
CA PHE A 221 16.40 -4.16 -16.53
C PHE A 221 16.45 -2.73 -15.99
N ASP A 222 16.29 -2.62 -14.67
CA ASP A 222 16.54 -1.41 -13.92
C ASP A 222 17.48 -1.73 -12.74
N PRO A 223 18.77 -1.35 -12.83
CA PRO A 223 19.79 -1.72 -11.84
C PRO A 223 19.57 -1.11 -10.46
N ARG A 224 18.62 -0.18 -10.34
CA ARG A 224 18.23 0.39 -9.03
C ARG A 224 17.46 -0.60 -8.17
N PHE A 225 16.87 -1.64 -8.76
CA PHE A 225 16.04 -2.63 -8.06
C PHE A 225 16.77 -3.96 -7.83
N GLN A 226 16.32 -4.69 -6.81
CA GLN A 226 16.73 -6.06 -6.55
C GLN A 226 15.47 -6.94 -6.42
N PRO A 227 15.23 -7.90 -7.34
CA PRO A 227 15.95 -8.12 -8.59
C PRO A 227 15.76 -6.95 -9.58
N PRO A 228 16.69 -6.76 -10.56
CA PRO A 228 16.68 -5.61 -11.46
C PRO A 228 15.67 -5.73 -12.63
N HIS A 229 14.81 -6.72 -12.61
CA HIS A 229 13.79 -6.99 -13.63
C HIS A 229 12.41 -7.13 -13.01
N SER A 230 11.38 -7.13 -13.86
CA SER A 230 10.01 -7.46 -13.42
C SER A 230 9.91 -8.96 -13.13
N THR A 231 9.07 -9.30 -12.16
CA THR A 231 8.86 -10.68 -11.73
C THR A 231 7.40 -11.09 -11.90
N VAL A 232 7.16 -12.38 -12.13
CA VAL A 232 5.85 -13.00 -12.07
C VAL A 232 5.95 -14.30 -11.28
N VAL A 233 5.03 -14.50 -10.32
CA VAL A 233 5.05 -15.65 -9.40
C VAL A 233 3.62 -16.18 -9.25
N ALA A 234 3.44 -17.49 -9.35
CA ALA A 234 2.25 -18.18 -8.87
C ALA A 234 2.46 -18.49 -7.38
N GLY A 235 1.69 -17.82 -6.52
CA GLY A 235 1.85 -17.93 -5.06
C GLY A 235 0.92 -18.96 -4.42
N VAL A 236 -0.26 -19.21 -5.04
CA VAL A 236 -1.25 -20.16 -4.53
C VAL A 236 -1.77 -21.01 -5.68
N VAL A 237 -1.91 -22.32 -5.44
CA VAL A 237 -2.60 -23.27 -6.33
C VAL A 237 -3.50 -24.15 -5.48
N GLN A 238 -4.78 -24.25 -5.86
CA GLN A 238 -5.76 -25.09 -5.18
C GLN A 238 -6.62 -25.82 -6.22
N GLY A 239 -6.71 -27.14 -6.12
CA GLY A 239 -7.52 -27.93 -7.05
C GLY A 239 -7.64 -29.37 -6.64
N GLY A 240 -8.77 -30.00 -7.04
CA GLY A 240 -9.11 -31.37 -6.70
C GLY A 240 -9.65 -31.55 -5.27
N ALA A 241 -10.41 -32.62 -5.06
CA ALA A 241 -11.04 -32.96 -3.78
C ALA A 241 -10.65 -34.34 -3.27
N ALA A 242 -10.56 -35.33 -4.16
CA ALA A 242 -10.18 -36.71 -3.84
C ALA A 242 -9.53 -37.40 -5.06
N VAL A 243 -8.68 -38.39 -4.80
CA VAL A 243 -7.90 -39.09 -5.83
C VAL A 243 -8.79 -39.86 -6.84
N ASN A 244 -10.00 -40.27 -6.43
CA ASN A 244 -10.95 -41.02 -7.24
C ASN A 244 -12.03 -40.15 -7.92
N ILE A 245 -11.86 -38.81 -7.93
CA ILE A 245 -12.74 -37.85 -8.60
C ILE A 245 -11.91 -37.10 -9.65
N ILE A 246 -12.42 -36.95 -10.87
CA ILE A 246 -11.85 -36.04 -11.86
C ILE A 246 -12.05 -34.59 -11.34
N PRO A 247 -10.99 -33.81 -11.13
CA PRO A 247 -11.10 -32.45 -10.60
C PRO A 247 -11.84 -31.53 -11.57
N ASP A 248 -12.89 -30.90 -11.11
CA ASP A 248 -13.70 -29.96 -11.90
C ASP A 248 -13.33 -28.49 -11.65
N GLN A 249 -12.40 -28.21 -10.73
CA GLN A 249 -11.95 -26.86 -10.44
C GLN A 249 -10.45 -26.83 -10.10
N CYS A 250 -9.76 -25.79 -10.62
CA CYS A 250 -8.45 -25.39 -10.16
C CYS A 250 -8.36 -23.85 -10.13
N VAL A 251 -7.79 -23.33 -9.06
CA VAL A 251 -7.57 -21.89 -8.83
C VAL A 251 -6.07 -21.65 -8.73
N ILE A 252 -5.58 -20.61 -9.42
CA ILE A 252 -4.21 -20.13 -9.34
C ILE A 252 -4.28 -18.67 -8.91
N GLN A 253 -3.54 -18.27 -7.86
CA GLN A 253 -3.29 -16.85 -7.57
C GLN A 253 -1.85 -16.53 -7.93
N MET A 254 -1.69 -15.47 -8.71
CA MET A 254 -0.40 -14.99 -9.20
C MET A 254 -0.18 -13.52 -8.91
N GLU A 255 1.08 -13.11 -8.81
CA GLU A 255 1.48 -11.72 -8.63
C GLU A 255 2.55 -11.34 -9.67
N VAL A 256 2.42 -10.14 -10.22
CA VAL A 256 3.42 -9.46 -11.03
C VAL A 256 3.98 -8.29 -10.23
N ARG A 257 5.31 -8.14 -10.18
CA ARG A 257 6.01 -6.93 -9.73
C ARG A 257 6.78 -6.34 -10.90
N SER A 258 6.43 -5.15 -11.35
CA SER A 258 7.04 -4.54 -12.53
C SER A 258 8.00 -3.41 -12.18
N VAL A 259 9.13 -3.33 -12.88
CA VAL A 259 10.02 -2.16 -12.82
C VAL A 259 9.33 -0.96 -13.49
N PRO A 260 9.66 0.29 -13.11
CA PRO A 260 9.14 1.49 -13.78
C PRO A 260 9.32 1.44 -15.31
N GLY A 261 8.34 1.98 -16.03
CA GLY A 261 8.32 1.92 -17.49
C GLY A 261 7.71 0.63 -18.05
N GLN A 262 7.45 -0.38 -17.23
CA GLN A 262 6.74 -1.59 -17.63
C GLN A 262 5.41 -1.70 -16.88
N SER A 263 4.31 -1.82 -17.62
CA SER A 263 2.98 -2.03 -17.02
C SER A 263 2.85 -3.46 -16.47
N PRO A 264 2.46 -3.64 -15.21
CA PRO A 264 2.17 -4.98 -14.69
C PRO A 264 0.99 -5.62 -15.41
N GLN A 265 0.01 -4.83 -15.90
CA GLN A 265 -1.11 -5.30 -16.70
C GLN A 265 -0.65 -5.88 -18.04
N ALA A 266 0.38 -5.31 -18.68
CA ALA A 266 0.91 -5.83 -19.93
C ALA A 266 1.60 -7.20 -19.76
N ILE A 267 2.20 -7.45 -18.60
CA ILE A 267 2.76 -8.78 -18.27
C ILE A 267 1.62 -9.76 -18.01
N THR A 268 0.65 -9.37 -17.17
CA THR A 268 -0.52 -10.19 -16.84
C THR A 268 -1.35 -10.55 -18.08
N ALA A 269 -1.49 -9.64 -19.03
CA ALA A 269 -2.23 -9.88 -20.27
C ALA A 269 -1.70 -11.08 -21.05
N GLN A 270 -0.40 -11.37 -21.01
CA GLN A 270 0.20 -12.55 -21.65
C GLN A 270 -0.30 -13.86 -21.01
N VAL A 271 -0.43 -13.88 -19.66
CA VAL A 271 -0.96 -15.03 -18.92
C VAL A 271 -2.46 -15.19 -19.21
N LEU A 272 -3.22 -14.09 -19.20
CA LEU A 272 -4.66 -14.11 -19.50
C LEU A 272 -4.95 -14.56 -20.93
N ALA A 273 -4.14 -14.16 -21.90
CA ALA A 273 -4.26 -14.65 -23.28
C ALA A 273 -4.00 -16.16 -23.37
N ARG A 274 -2.99 -16.68 -22.64
CA ARG A 274 -2.74 -18.13 -22.57
C ARG A 274 -3.87 -18.87 -21.86
N LEU A 275 -4.42 -18.30 -20.78
CA LEU A 275 -5.57 -18.84 -20.05
C LEU A 275 -6.82 -18.95 -20.97
N ALA A 276 -7.13 -17.89 -21.71
CA ALA A 276 -8.28 -17.85 -22.62
C ALA A 276 -8.16 -18.84 -23.78
N ALA A 277 -6.95 -19.27 -24.13
CA ALA A 277 -6.70 -20.24 -25.20
C ALA A 277 -6.78 -21.70 -24.74
N LEU A 278 -7.06 -21.98 -23.45
CA LEU A 278 -7.18 -23.36 -22.96
C LEU A 278 -8.42 -24.05 -23.54
N PRO A 279 -8.26 -25.25 -24.12
CA PRO A 279 -9.39 -25.98 -24.69
C PRO A 279 -10.23 -26.69 -23.63
N GLN A 280 -11.50 -26.94 -23.94
CA GLN A 280 -12.42 -27.83 -23.19
C GLN A 280 -12.76 -27.41 -21.74
N VAL A 281 -12.23 -26.27 -21.25
CA VAL A 281 -12.51 -25.74 -19.91
C VAL A 281 -13.15 -24.36 -19.98
N GLN A 282 -13.91 -24.01 -18.94
CA GLN A 282 -14.34 -22.63 -18.74
C GLN A 282 -13.30 -21.90 -17.89
N VAL A 283 -12.95 -20.68 -18.29
CA VAL A 283 -11.96 -19.88 -17.58
C VAL A 283 -12.53 -18.54 -17.17
N SER A 284 -12.11 -18.04 -16.04
CA SER A 284 -12.37 -16.68 -15.58
C SER A 284 -11.18 -16.14 -14.79
N SER A 285 -11.08 -14.85 -14.67
CA SER A 285 -10.05 -14.18 -13.86
C SER A 285 -10.66 -13.02 -13.09
N CYS A 286 -10.04 -12.71 -11.96
CA CYS A 286 -10.41 -11.61 -11.09
C CYS A 286 -9.12 -10.91 -10.63
N GLU A 287 -9.09 -9.58 -10.73
CA GLU A 287 -8.01 -8.79 -10.15
C GLU A 287 -8.16 -8.76 -8.64
N LEU A 288 -7.11 -9.12 -7.93
CA LEU A 288 -7.06 -9.06 -6.47
C LEU A 288 -6.52 -7.70 -5.99
N SER A 289 -5.49 -7.18 -6.66
CA SER A 289 -4.90 -5.87 -6.36
C SER A 289 -4.09 -5.35 -7.54
N SER A 290 -3.99 -4.01 -7.68
CA SER A 290 -3.18 -3.40 -8.73
C SER A 290 -2.80 -1.97 -8.35
N TYR A 291 -1.52 -1.62 -8.56
CA TYR A 291 -1.03 -0.24 -8.51
C TYR A 291 0.18 -0.05 -9.44
N PRO A 292 0.38 1.15 -10.01
CA PRO A 292 1.52 1.45 -10.86
C PRO A 292 2.82 1.53 -10.06
N ALA A 293 3.95 1.41 -10.74
CA ALA A 293 5.24 1.76 -10.17
C ALA A 293 5.31 3.26 -9.85
N LEU A 294 6.10 3.62 -8.83
CA LEU A 294 6.61 4.97 -8.68
C LEU A 294 7.91 5.05 -9.50
N PRO A 295 7.94 5.77 -10.62
CA PRO A 295 9.19 5.99 -11.35
C PRO A 295 10.10 6.94 -10.57
N PRO A 296 11.41 6.94 -10.85
CA PRO A 296 12.30 7.95 -10.30
C PRO A 296 11.81 9.35 -10.71
N PRO A 297 11.95 10.35 -9.83
CA PRO A 297 11.48 11.70 -10.12
C PRO A 297 12.24 12.32 -11.28
N GLU A 298 11.55 13.14 -12.09
CA GLU A 298 12.15 13.90 -13.20
C GLU A 298 13.10 14.99 -12.69
N ASP A 299 12.81 15.57 -11.53
CA ASP A 299 13.66 16.53 -10.83
C ASP A 299 13.92 16.09 -9.38
N ARG A 300 14.82 16.80 -8.69
CA ARG A 300 15.17 16.48 -7.32
C ARG A 300 14.52 17.38 -6.26
N VAL A 301 13.61 18.27 -6.65
CA VAL A 301 13.06 19.29 -5.74
C VAL A 301 12.50 18.70 -4.46
N LEU A 302 11.64 17.68 -4.57
CA LEU A 302 11.04 17.01 -3.41
C LEU A 302 12.06 16.13 -2.68
N ALA A 303 12.95 15.45 -3.39
CA ALA A 303 14.02 14.63 -2.81
C ALA A 303 14.98 15.50 -1.97
N ASP A 304 15.50 16.59 -2.55
CA ASP A 304 16.40 17.51 -1.88
C ASP A 304 15.74 18.19 -0.67
N LEU A 305 14.42 18.46 -0.75
CA LEU A 305 13.67 18.92 0.40
C LEU A 305 13.70 17.87 1.51
N LEU A 306 13.32 16.63 1.22
CA LEU A 306 13.26 15.58 2.23
C LEU A 306 14.64 15.22 2.79
N GLU A 307 15.69 15.22 1.98
CA GLU A 307 17.07 15.04 2.44
C GLU A 307 17.46 16.12 3.47
N ARG A 308 17.11 17.39 3.22
CA ARG A 308 17.31 18.48 4.20
C ARG A 308 16.47 18.31 5.46
N LEU A 309 15.20 17.88 5.32
CA LEU A 309 14.29 17.72 6.45
C LEU A 309 14.66 16.53 7.34
N THR A 310 15.20 15.46 6.78
CA THR A 310 15.56 14.23 7.50
C THR A 310 17.02 14.18 7.91
N GLY A 311 17.90 14.86 7.17
CA GLY A 311 19.35 14.73 7.27
C GLY A 311 19.88 13.41 6.69
N LYS A 312 19.08 12.70 5.89
CA LYS A 312 19.41 11.40 5.27
C LYS A 312 19.35 11.50 3.76
N LEU A 313 20.32 10.89 3.07
CA LEU A 313 20.31 10.78 1.62
C LEU A 313 19.21 9.84 1.16
N ALA A 314 18.61 10.15 0.02
CA ALA A 314 17.54 9.34 -0.55
C ALA A 314 18.04 7.98 -1.06
N LEU A 315 17.26 6.93 -0.80
CA LEU A 315 17.38 5.63 -1.46
C LEU A 315 16.82 5.70 -2.87
N GLN A 316 17.51 5.07 -3.82
CA GLN A 316 17.06 5.08 -5.21
C GLN A 316 15.74 4.31 -5.39
N SER A 317 15.57 3.18 -4.70
CA SER A 317 14.39 2.36 -4.85
C SER A 317 14.17 1.38 -3.69
N VAL A 318 12.92 0.89 -3.62
CA VAL A 318 12.52 -0.29 -2.85
C VAL A 318 11.71 -1.24 -3.73
N SER A 319 11.66 -2.53 -3.37
CA SER A 319 10.92 -3.53 -4.16
C SER A 319 9.45 -3.68 -3.72
N TYR A 320 9.08 -3.26 -2.51
CA TYR A 320 7.68 -3.15 -2.13
C TYR A 320 7.04 -1.93 -2.80
N GLY A 321 5.73 -1.89 -2.87
CA GLY A 321 5.02 -0.77 -3.48
C GLY A 321 4.08 -0.12 -2.48
N THR A 322 3.66 1.10 -2.79
CA THR A 322 2.85 1.96 -1.95
C THR A 322 1.87 2.77 -2.77
N GLU A 323 1.03 3.58 -2.13
CA GLU A 323 0.14 4.54 -2.78
C GLU A 323 0.87 5.64 -3.59
N ALA A 324 2.19 5.82 -3.39
CA ALA A 324 2.96 6.87 -4.06
C ALA A 324 2.92 6.77 -5.59
N GLY A 325 2.88 5.55 -6.14
CA GLY A 325 2.72 5.32 -7.57
C GLY A 325 1.39 5.84 -8.12
N LEU A 326 0.31 5.75 -7.34
CA LEU A 326 -1.02 6.24 -7.71
C LEU A 326 -1.09 7.78 -7.69
N PHE A 327 -0.52 8.43 -6.67
CA PHE A 327 -0.39 9.89 -6.63
C PHE A 327 0.45 10.39 -7.82
N HIS A 328 1.59 9.75 -8.08
CA HIS A 328 2.45 10.10 -9.21
C HIS A 328 1.72 9.95 -10.56
N ALA A 329 1.00 8.86 -10.77
CA ALA A 329 0.22 8.63 -12.00
C ALA A 329 -0.88 9.68 -12.20
N ALA A 330 -1.34 10.34 -11.14
CA ALA A 330 -2.28 11.46 -11.17
C ALA A 330 -1.59 12.84 -11.30
N GLY A 331 -0.28 12.88 -11.57
CA GLY A 331 0.48 14.12 -11.77
C GLY A 331 0.96 14.79 -10.47
N VAL A 332 0.90 14.10 -9.32
CA VAL A 332 1.40 14.63 -8.06
C VAL A 332 2.82 14.10 -7.81
N PRO A 333 3.87 14.94 -7.77
CA PRO A 333 5.21 14.51 -7.40
C PRO A 333 5.17 13.77 -6.06
N SER A 334 5.73 12.55 -5.99
CA SER A 334 5.55 11.69 -4.82
C SER A 334 6.86 11.08 -4.36
N ILE A 335 6.98 10.91 -3.04
CA ILE A 335 8.14 10.33 -2.38
C ILE A 335 7.67 9.53 -1.15
N ILE A 336 8.37 8.46 -0.83
CA ILE A 336 8.10 7.68 0.38
C ILE A 336 9.06 8.17 1.47
N CYS A 337 8.52 8.49 2.64
CA CYS A 337 9.34 8.84 3.80
C CYS A 337 8.50 8.75 5.09
N GLY A 338 8.72 7.72 5.88
CA GLY A 338 8.01 7.52 7.14
C GLY A 338 8.88 6.89 8.23
N PRO A 339 8.41 6.95 9.49
CA PRO A 339 9.11 6.36 10.63
C PRO A 339 8.93 4.83 10.64
N GLY A 340 9.77 4.14 11.38
CA GLY A 340 9.75 2.69 11.47
C GLY A 340 10.44 2.01 10.28
N SER A 341 10.50 0.70 10.32
CA SER A 341 11.19 -0.12 9.33
C SER A 341 10.27 -1.17 8.74
N ILE A 342 10.29 -1.29 7.41
CA ILE A 342 9.54 -2.31 6.67
C ILE A 342 9.89 -3.74 7.11
N THR A 343 11.08 -3.96 7.67
CA THR A 343 11.50 -5.28 8.15
C THR A 343 10.72 -5.77 9.38
N ARG A 344 10.00 -4.86 10.06
CA ARG A 344 9.15 -5.13 11.23
C ARG A 344 7.67 -5.25 10.86
N ALA A 345 7.28 -4.75 9.68
CA ALA A 345 5.92 -4.84 9.18
C ALA A 345 5.46 -6.29 8.97
N HIS A 346 4.16 -6.54 9.11
CA HIS A 346 3.49 -7.83 8.86
C HIS A 346 3.95 -9.01 9.74
N ARG A 347 4.76 -8.75 10.76
CA ARG A 347 5.29 -9.76 11.70
C ARG A 347 4.59 -9.69 13.06
N PRO A 348 4.58 -10.80 13.83
CA PRO A 348 4.21 -10.72 15.25
C PRO A 348 5.21 -9.80 15.98
N ASP A 349 4.74 -9.20 17.06
CA ASP A 349 5.51 -8.23 17.86
C ASP A 349 6.08 -7.07 17.04
N GLU A 350 5.33 -6.64 16.03
CA GLU A 350 5.61 -5.40 15.30
C GLU A 350 5.77 -4.25 16.28
N TYR A 351 6.77 -3.40 16.06
CA TYR A 351 7.04 -2.25 16.91
C TYR A 351 7.61 -1.06 16.14
N ILE A 352 7.42 0.12 16.74
CA ILE A 352 8.14 1.35 16.44
C ILE A 352 8.84 1.84 17.70
N THR A 353 9.94 2.58 17.57
CA THR A 353 10.60 3.17 18.74
C THR A 353 10.07 4.59 19.02
N VAL A 354 10.18 5.03 20.28
CA VAL A 354 9.87 6.42 20.67
C VAL A 354 10.72 7.39 19.86
N ALA A 355 12.01 7.08 19.67
CA ALA A 355 12.94 7.91 18.91
C ALA A 355 12.53 8.08 17.43
N GLU A 356 11.97 7.01 16.80
CA GLU A 356 11.46 7.08 15.42
C GLU A 356 10.24 7.99 15.31
N LEU A 357 9.31 7.94 16.28
CA LEU A 357 8.17 8.86 16.34
C LEU A 357 8.62 10.32 16.54
N GLU A 358 9.56 10.54 17.46
CA GLU A 358 10.12 11.87 17.71
C GLU A 358 10.86 12.42 16.49
N GLY A 359 11.63 11.58 15.80
CA GLY A 359 12.32 11.91 14.56
C GLY A 359 11.34 12.30 13.44
N CYS A 360 10.22 11.57 13.33
CA CYS A 360 9.16 11.88 12.37
C CYS A 360 8.49 13.21 12.70
N CYS A 361 8.11 13.46 13.95
CA CYS A 361 7.53 14.74 14.37
C CYS A 361 8.52 15.91 14.14
N ALA A 362 9.82 15.68 14.34
CA ALA A 362 10.84 16.67 14.05
C ALA A 362 10.97 16.99 12.54
N MET A 363 10.91 15.96 11.69
CA MET A 363 10.86 16.12 10.23
C MET A 363 9.61 16.91 9.81
N LEU A 364 8.43 16.52 10.28
CA LEU A 364 7.17 17.20 9.98
C LEU A 364 7.15 18.64 10.48
N ARG A 365 7.75 18.93 11.64
CA ARG A 365 7.91 20.30 12.15
C ARG A 365 8.77 21.14 11.21
N ARG A 366 9.90 20.61 10.72
CA ARG A 366 10.76 21.29 9.74
C ARG A 366 10.01 21.52 8.41
N LEU A 367 9.18 20.58 7.97
CA LEU A 367 8.30 20.77 6.82
C LEU A 367 7.31 21.94 7.06
N GLY A 368 6.70 22.03 8.24
CA GLY A 368 5.83 23.15 8.60
C GLY A 368 6.55 24.50 8.53
N HIS A 369 7.78 24.60 9.06
CA HIS A 369 8.58 25.82 8.93
C HIS A 369 8.93 26.16 7.47
N HIS A 370 9.26 25.15 6.65
CA HIS A 370 9.47 25.34 5.22
C HIS A 370 8.18 25.81 4.50
N ALA A 371 7.03 25.31 4.90
CA ALA A 371 5.74 25.72 4.33
C ALA A 371 5.28 27.12 4.80
N ALA A 372 5.86 27.65 5.88
CA ALA A 372 5.62 28.99 6.39
C ALA A 372 6.57 30.04 5.78
N SER A 373 7.68 29.64 5.20
CA SER A 373 8.63 30.51 4.51
C SER A 373 8.23 30.78 3.05
#